data_c6310b12f693a27451a94782e87dfad4
#
_entry.id   c6310b12f693a27451a94782e87dfad4
#
_cell.length_a   1.000
_cell.length_b   1.000
_cell.length_c   1.000
_cell.angle_alpha   90.00
_cell.angle_beta   90.00
_cell.angle_gamma   90.00
#
_symmetry.space_group_name_H-M   'P 1'
#
loop_
_entity.id
_entity.type
_entity.pdbx_description
1 polymer ?
#
loop_
_entity_poly.entity_id
_entity_poly.type
_entity_poly.pdbx_seq_one_letter_code
_entity_poly.pdbx_strand_id
1 'polypeptide(L)'
;MTFGDWPPQRRIGLTGGIASGKSSVAALLEKRGCPVLDADLYAREALAPGTSASKAVVARYGKRVEKDGTSEIDRAGLAAIVFNDPNERSWLEQLVHPIVQRRFDDALRLLPDAPIVILMIPLLFEAGLEAWCSEIWVVRCTALQQKERLMARNNYTDAEATQ
;
A
#
# COMPACT_ATOMS: atom_id res chain seq x y z
N MET A 1 -12.98 -14.12 -9.18
CA MET A 1 -13.12 -15.12 -8.12
C MET A 1 -14.27 -14.72 -7.25
N THR A 2 -15.27 -15.56 -7.11
CA THR A 2 -16.45 -15.34 -6.28
C THR A 2 -16.18 -15.74 -4.83
N PHE A 3 -16.80 -15.06 -3.88
CA PHE A 3 -16.68 -15.22 -2.42
C PHE A 3 -16.95 -16.67 -1.88
N GLY A 4 -17.35 -17.61 -2.74
CA GLY A 4 -17.79 -18.97 -2.35
C GLY A 4 -16.69 -20.02 -2.22
N ASP A 5 -15.48 -19.76 -2.69
CA ASP A 5 -14.45 -20.81 -2.85
C ASP A 5 -13.32 -20.76 -1.79
N TRP A 6 -13.42 -19.87 -0.80
CA TRP A 6 -12.42 -19.77 0.26
C TRP A 6 -12.93 -20.41 1.57
N PRO A 7 -12.07 -21.09 2.34
CA PRO A 7 -12.42 -21.51 3.70
C PRO A 7 -12.83 -20.28 4.54
N PRO A 8 -13.54 -20.46 5.66
CA PRO A 8 -14.08 -19.37 6.49
C PRO A 8 -12.97 -18.58 7.21
N GLN A 9 -11.98 -18.14 6.46
CA GLN A 9 -10.88 -17.31 6.90
C GLN A 9 -11.37 -15.86 7.00
N ARG A 10 -11.23 -15.27 8.18
CA ARG A 10 -11.52 -13.85 8.37
C ARG A 10 -10.40 -13.01 7.75
N ARG A 11 -10.74 -12.20 6.78
CA ARG A 11 -9.85 -11.25 6.12
C ARG A 11 -10.22 -9.84 6.55
N ILE A 12 -9.42 -9.28 7.45
CA ILE A 12 -9.65 -7.95 8.00
C ILE A 12 -8.89 -6.93 7.17
N GLY A 13 -9.62 -6.11 6.41
CA GLY A 13 -9.05 -4.94 5.72
C GLY A 13 -8.72 -3.85 6.73
N LEU A 14 -7.43 -3.58 6.96
CA LEU A 14 -6.97 -2.53 7.86
C LEU A 14 -6.63 -1.28 7.05
N THR A 15 -7.46 -0.25 7.20
CA THR A 15 -7.31 1.03 6.48
C THR A 15 -7.37 2.23 7.41
N GLY A 16 -7.23 3.43 6.88
CA GLY A 16 -7.28 4.70 7.62
C GLY A 16 -6.32 5.73 7.06
N GLY A 17 -6.52 6.99 7.40
CA GLY A 17 -5.75 8.12 6.89
C GLY A 17 -4.24 8.07 7.19
N ILE A 18 -3.50 8.97 6.56
CA ILE A 18 -2.08 9.15 6.82
C ILE A 18 -1.84 9.41 8.31
N ALA A 19 -0.78 8.86 8.90
CA ALA A 19 -0.40 8.99 10.29
C ALA A 19 -1.50 8.60 11.33
N SER A 20 -2.57 7.90 10.92
CA SER A 20 -3.64 7.46 11.83
C SER A 20 -3.17 6.40 12.84
N GLY A 21 -2.09 5.67 12.54
CA GLY A 21 -1.56 4.61 13.40
C GLY A 21 -1.81 3.19 12.88
N LYS A 22 -2.17 3.02 11.60
CA LYS A 22 -2.36 1.69 10.97
C LYS A 22 -1.22 0.72 11.24
N SER A 23 0.02 1.15 11.01
CA SER A 23 1.21 0.30 11.20
C SER A 23 1.39 -0.14 12.66
N SER A 24 1.00 0.69 13.62
CA SER A 24 1.02 0.32 15.05
C SER A 24 -0.03 -0.75 15.37
N VAL A 25 -1.22 -0.62 14.80
CA VAL A 25 -2.29 -1.63 14.94
C VAL A 25 -1.87 -2.94 14.26
N ALA A 26 -1.34 -2.86 13.04
CA ALA A 26 -0.83 -4.03 12.31
C ALA A 26 0.25 -4.78 13.12
N ALA A 27 1.25 -4.06 13.65
CA ALA A 27 2.31 -4.64 14.47
C ALA A 27 1.79 -5.29 15.76
N LEU A 28 0.73 -4.74 16.38
CA LEU A 28 0.09 -5.35 17.56
C LEU A 28 -0.63 -6.65 17.21
N LEU A 29 -1.29 -6.71 16.05
CA LEU A 29 -1.98 -7.91 15.57
C LEU A 29 -0.98 -8.99 15.17
N GLU A 30 0.11 -8.61 14.50
CA GLU A 30 1.20 -9.52 14.13
C GLU A 30 1.84 -10.16 15.36
N LYS A 31 2.10 -9.38 16.42
CA LYS A 31 2.59 -9.91 17.72
C LYS A 31 1.62 -10.88 18.38
N ARG A 32 0.35 -10.87 18.01
CA ARG A 32 -0.68 -11.82 18.45
C ARG A 32 -0.85 -13.02 17.52
N GLY A 33 0.04 -13.16 16.53
CA GLY A 33 0.05 -14.28 15.60
C GLY A 33 -0.90 -14.12 14.40
N CYS A 34 -1.46 -12.92 14.16
CA CYS A 34 -2.23 -12.67 12.96
C CYS A 34 -1.26 -12.32 11.81
N PRO A 35 -1.21 -13.07 10.70
CA PRO A 35 -0.45 -12.68 9.53
C PRO A 35 -0.91 -11.33 9.01
N VAL A 36 0.05 -10.45 8.66
CA VAL A 36 -0.20 -9.13 8.08
C VAL A 36 0.36 -9.10 6.66
N LEU A 37 -0.49 -8.80 5.70
CA LEU A 37 -0.14 -8.60 4.28
C LEU A 37 -0.26 -7.12 3.98
N ASP A 38 0.83 -6.51 3.49
CA ASP A 38 0.94 -5.05 3.31
C ASP A 38 0.95 -4.68 1.83
N ALA A 39 -0.09 -3.95 1.39
CA ALA A 39 -0.22 -3.46 0.02
C ALA A 39 0.92 -2.51 -0.38
N ASP A 40 1.38 -1.64 0.52
CA ASP A 40 2.47 -0.72 0.25
C ASP A 40 3.80 -1.47 0.04
N LEU A 41 4.03 -2.53 0.81
CA LEU A 41 5.20 -3.38 0.62
C LEU A 41 5.15 -4.06 -0.75
N TYR A 42 4.02 -4.65 -1.11
CA TYR A 42 3.85 -5.32 -2.41
C TYR A 42 3.96 -4.36 -3.60
N ALA A 43 3.44 -3.14 -3.47
CA ALA A 43 3.62 -2.10 -4.48
C ALA A 43 5.10 -1.69 -4.64
N ARG A 44 5.85 -1.62 -3.53
CA ARG A 44 7.29 -1.36 -3.56
C ARG A 44 8.08 -2.49 -4.22
N GLU A 45 7.72 -3.73 -3.92
CA GLU A 45 8.32 -4.92 -4.55
C GLU A 45 8.00 -4.99 -6.04
N ALA A 46 6.78 -4.61 -6.44
CA ALA A 46 6.39 -4.56 -7.85
C ALA A 46 7.29 -3.62 -8.67
N LEU A 47 7.77 -2.54 -8.06
CA LEU A 47 8.68 -1.55 -8.67
C LEU A 47 10.15 -1.77 -8.31
N ALA A 48 10.50 -2.94 -7.76
CA ALA A 48 11.90 -3.27 -7.47
C ALA A 48 12.74 -3.37 -8.77
N PRO A 49 14.06 -3.13 -8.71
CA PRO A 49 14.93 -3.20 -9.87
C PRO A 49 14.79 -4.53 -10.62
N GLY A 50 14.70 -4.45 -11.95
CA GLY A 50 14.64 -5.63 -12.81
C GLY A 50 13.24 -6.21 -13.02
N THR A 51 12.21 -5.77 -12.28
CA THR A 51 10.81 -6.20 -12.51
C THR A 51 10.28 -5.68 -13.85
N SER A 52 9.21 -6.31 -14.35
CA SER A 52 8.53 -5.83 -15.56
C SER A 52 7.94 -4.43 -15.37
N ALA A 53 7.39 -4.15 -14.18
CA ALA A 53 6.81 -2.84 -13.88
C ALA A 53 7.89 -1.77 -13.76
N SER A 54 9.04 -2.04 -13.11
CA SER A 54 10.13 -1.06 -13.06
C SER A 54 10.67 -0.73 -14.45
N LYS A 55 10.82 -1.73 -15.32
CA LYS A 55 11.23 -1.53 -16.73
C LYS A 55 10.22 -0.68 -17.50
N ALA A 56 8.91 -0.90 -17.31
CA ALA A 56 7.87 -0.11 -17.94
C ALA A 56 7.88 1.35 -17.48
N VAL A 57 8.11 1.59 -16.17
CA VAL A 57 8.24 2.93 -15.60
C VAL A 57 9.46 3.66 -16.20
N VAL A 58 10.61 3.01 -16.25
CA VAL A 58 11.82 3.58 -16.84
C VAL A 58 11.63 3.83 -18.34
N ALA A 59 11.02 2.91 -19.08
CA ALA A 59 10.72 3.10 -20.50
C ALA A 59 9.81 4.31 -20.77
N ARG A 60 8.86 4.63 -19.85
CA ARG A 60 7.94 5.75 -19.99
C ARG A 60 8.56 7.10 -19.63
N TYR A 61 9.33 7.16 -18.56
CA TYR A 61 9.78 8.43 -17.97
C TYR A 61 11.29 8.68 -18.11
N GLY A 62 12.07 7.65 -18.47
CA GLY A 62 13.52 7.73 -18.68
C GLY A 62 14.26 8.25 -17.45
N LYS A 63 15.24 9.10 -17.70
CA LYS A 63 16.12 9.68 -16.66
C LYS A 63 15.41 10.47 -15.55
N ARG A 64 14.15 10.83 -15.75
CA ARG A 64 13.35 11.55 -14.73
C ARG A 64 13.04 10.70 -13.50
N VAL A 65 13.12 9.38 -13.67
CA VAL A 65 12.80 8.40 -12.62
C VAL A 65 13.90 7.37 -12.40
N GLU A 66 15.05 7.52 -13.05
CA GLU A 66 16.23 6.70 -12.82
C GLU A 66 17.09 7.34 -11.73
N LYS A 67 17.46 6.56 -10.74
CA LYS A 67 18.44 6.96 -9.75
C LYS A 67 19.83 6.81 -10.36
N ASP A 68 20.64 7.88 -10.33
CA ASP A 68 21.92 7.97 -11.01
C ASP A 68 22.77 6.70 -10.87
N GLY A 69 23.09 6.08 -12.03
CA GLY A 69 23.96 4.90 -12.12
C GLY A 69 23.40 3.58 -11.61
N THR A 70 22.11 3.52 -11.30
CA THR A 70 21.45 2.31 -10.80
C THR A 70 20.20 1.97 -11.62
N SER A 71 19.75 0.69 -11.53
CA SER A 71 18.45 0.28 -12.08
C SER A 71 17.29 0.59 -11.15
N GLU A 72 17.51 1.35 -10.08
CA GLU A 72 16.50 1.71 -9.10
C GLU A 72 15.65 2.89 -9.59
N ILE A 73 14.36 2.83 -9.30
CA ILE A 73 13.47 3.95 -9.54
C ILE A 73 13.70 5.00 -8.46
N ASP A 74 13.92 6.25 -8.87
CA ASP A 74 13.78 7.41 -8.00
C ASP A 74 12.31 7.58 -7.64
N ARG A 75 11.94 7.12 -6.45
CA ARG A 75 10.56 7.16 -5.95
C ARG A 75 10.05 8.57 -5.74
N ALA A 76 10.92 9.50 -5.39
CA ALA A 76 10.54 10.90 -5.21
C ALA A 76 10.22 11.55 -6.56
N GLY A 77 11.06 11.29 -7.58
CA GLY A 77 10.80 11.72 -8.95
C GLY A 77 9.52 11.13 -9.53
N LEU A 78 9.28 9.82 -9.33
CA LEU A 78 8.06 9.17 -9.77
C LEU A 78 6.83 9.73 -9.03
N ALA A 79 6.91 9.90 -7.71
CA ALA A 79 5.83 10.47 -6.91
C ALA A 79 5.47 11.89 -7.39
N ALA A 80 6.46 12.73 -7.69
CA ALA A 80 6.22 14.08 -8.19
C ALA A 80 5.47 14.08 -9.54
N ILE A 81 5.76 13.12 -10.43
CA ILE A 81 5.05 12.97 -11.71
C ILE A 81 3.59 12.60 -11.48
N VAL A 82 3.34 11.51 -10.73
CA VAL A 82 1.98 10.97 -10.56
C VAL A 82 1.11 11.82 -9.63
N PHE A 83 1.71 12.62 -8.75
CA PHE A 83 0.98 13.56 -7.91
C PHE A 83 0.39 14.73 -8.71
N ASN A 84 1.12 15.18 -9.73
CA ASN A 84 0.73 16.35 -10.53
C ASN A 84 -0.11 16.02 -11.77
N ASP A 85 -0.21 14.74 -12.16
CA ASP A 85 -0.97 14.32 -13.32
C ASP A 85 -1.84 13.08 -13.01
N PRO A 86 -3.19 13.24 -12.99
CA PRO A 86 -4.11 12.14 -12.74
C PRO A 86 -4.03 11.00 -13.78
N ASN A 87 -3.66 11.30 -15.04
CA ASN A 87 -3.52 10.27 -16.06
C ASN A 87 -2.28 9.41 -15.80
N GLU A 88 -1.17 10.03 -15.39
CA GLU A 88 0.05 9.31 -15.02
C GLU A 88 -0.16 8.48 -13.74
N ARG A 89 -0.92 9.00 -12.79
CA ARG A 89 -1.35 8.22 -11.61
C ARG A 89 -2.15 7.00 -12.02
N SER A 90 -3.19 7.18 -12.84
CA SER A 90 -4.04 6.09 -13.31
C SER A 90 -3.25 5.03 -14.09
N TRP A 91 -2.31 5.46 -14.93
CA TRP A 91 -1.42 4.55 -15.65
C TRP A 91 -0.56 3.70 -14.68
N LEU A 92 0.05 4.34 -13.67
CA LEU A 92 0.87 3.63 -12.68
C LEU A 92 0.03 2.65 -11.85
N GLU A 93 -1.17 3.06 -11.45
CA GLU A 93 -2.12 2.21 -10.74
C GLU A 93 -2.50 0.98 -11.57
N GLN A 94 -2.87 1.15 -12.84
CA GLN A 94 -3.18 0.05 -13.75
C GLN A 94 -2.00 -0.91 -13.96
N LEU A 95 -0.78 -0.42 -13.90
CA LEU A 95 0.42 -1.24 -13.99
C LEU A 95 0.68 -2.04 -12.70
N VAL A 96 0.51 -1.41 -11.54
CA VAL A 96 0.93 -1.95 -10.23
C VAL A 96 -0.18 -2.79 -9.58
N HIS A 97 -1.44 -2.38 -9.66
CA HIS A 97 -2.55 -3.05 -8.97
C HIS A 97 -2.67 -4.54 -9.31
N PRO A 98 -2.57 -4.99 -10.58
CA PRO A 98 -2.65 -6.43 -10.88
C PRO A 98 -1.49 -7.24 -10.26
N ILE A 99 -0.32 -6.62 -10.08
CA ILE A 99 0.83 -7.27 -9.46
C ILE A 99 0.60 -7.41 -7.96
N VAL A 100 0.16 -6.33 -7.31
CA VAL A 100 -0.19 -6.33 -5.88
C VAL A 100 -1.30 -7.36 -5.60
N GLN A 101 -2.33 -7.38 -6.44
CA GLN A 101 -3.43 -8.34 -6.33
C GLN A 101 -2.92 -9.78 -6.36
N ARG A 102 -2.10 -10.11 -7.34
CA ARG A 102 -1.51 -11.44 -7.46
C ARG A 102 -0.67 -11.80 -6.23
N ARG A 103 0.09 -10.84 -5.69
CA ARG A 103 0.88 -11.05 -4.46
C ARG A 103 0.00 -11.35 -3.25
N PHE A 104 -1.15 -10.67 -3.11
CA PHE A 104 -2.13 -11.00 -2.08
C PHE A 104 -2.69 -12.41 -2.26
N ASP A 105 -3.12 -12.76 -3.48
CA ASP A 105 -3.67 -14.10 -3.78
C ASP A 105 -2.65 -15.20 -3.45
N ASP A 106 -1.39 -15.02 -3.86
CA ASP A 106 -0.33 -15.99 -3.60
C ASP A 106 -0.03 -16.11 -2.10
N ALA A 107 0.06 -14.99 -1.39
CA ALA A 107 0.27 -14.99 0.05
C ALA A 107 -0.88 -15.64 0.82
N LEU A 108 -2.14 -15.37 0.44
CA LEU A 108 -3.32 -15.98 1.06
C LEU A 108 -3.37 -17.50 0.84
N ARG A 109 -2.93 -17.99 -0.32
CA ARG A 109 -2.82 -19.44 -0.60
C ARG A 109 -1.80 -20.16 0.31
N LEU A 110 -0.79 -19.42 0.78
CA LEU A 110 0.21 -19.96 1.72
C LEU A 110 -0.25 -19.92 3.18
N LEU A 111 -1.42 -19.35 3.45
CA LEU A 111 -1.99 -19.19 4.79
C LEU A 111 -3.37 -19.90 4.94
N PRO A 112 -3.54 -21.15 4.47
CA PRO A 112 -4.86 -21.78 4.45
C PRO A 112 -5.44 -22.01 5.85
N ASP A 113 -4.57 -22.24 6.83
CA ASP A 113 -4.94 -22.56 8.22
C ASP A 113 -4.98 -21.34 9.13
N ALA A 114 -4.64 -20.15 8.62
CA ALA A 114 -4.72 -18.92 9.40
C ALA A 114 -6.19 -18.49 9.56
N PRO A 115 -6.76 -18.50 10.78
CA PRO A 115 -8.17 -18.17 10.98
C PRO A 115 -8.44 -16.67 10.72
N ILE A 116 -7.43 -15.84 10.88
CA ILE A 116 -7.49 -14.38 10.66
C ILE A 116 -6.25 -13.95 9.87
N VAL A 117 -6.46 -13.17 8.83
CA VAL A 117 -5.39 -12.49 8.08
C VAL A 117 -5.72 -11.01 7.97
N ILE A 118 -4.73 -10.16 8.22
CA ILE A 118 -4.85 -8.71 8.12
C ILE A 118 -4.36 -8.27 6.74
N LEU A 119 -5.22 -7.59 6.00
CA LEU A 119 -4.88 -6.96 4.72
C LEU A 119 -4.69 -5.46 4.98
N MET A 120 -3.46 -5.01 5.15
CA MET A 120 -3.17 -3.59 5.38
C MET A 120 -3.16 -2.85 4.04
N ILE A 121 -4.24 -2.11 3.77
CA ILE A 121 -4.48 -1.41 2.50
C ILE A 121 -4.84 0.04 2.81
N PRO A 122 -3.91 1.01 2.63
CA PRO A 122 -4.15 2.41 2.98
C PRO A 122 -5.32 3.06 2.24
N LEU A 123 -5.45 2.82 0.93
CA LEU A 123 -6.48 3.37 0.05
C LEU A 123 -7.50 2.29 -0.36
N LEU A 124 -8.03 1.56 0.63
CA LEU A 124 -8.87 0.38 0.42
C LEU A 124 -10.15 0.70 -0.37
N PHE A 125 -10.82 1.78 0.02
CA PHE A 125 -12.08 2.21 -0.62
C PHE A 125 -11.84 2.82 -2.00
N GLU A 126 -10.81 3.64 -2.13
CA GLU A 126 -10.43 4.29 -3.39
C GLU A 126 -9.99 3.27 -4.44
N ALA A 127 -9.38 2.17 -4.00
CA ALA A 127 -8.97 1.07 -4.87
C ALA A 127 -10.08 0.04 -5.14
N GLY A 128 -11.25 0.17 -4.49
CA GLY A 128 -12.38 -0.75 -4.67
C GLY A 128 -12.09 -2.18 -4.19
N LEU A 129 -11.30 -2.31 -3.12
CA LEU A 129 -10.83 -3.61 -2.63
C LEU A 129 -11.64 -4.16 -1.44
N GLU A 130 -12.81 -3.58 -1.15
CA GLU A 130 -13.70 -3.99 -0.06
C GLU A 130 -14.11 -5.46 -0.20
N ALA A 131 -14.32 -5.91 -1.43
CA ALA A 131 -14.72 -7.28 -1.72
C ALA A 131 -13.66 -8.34 -1.34
N TRP A 132 -12.43 -7.94 -1.04
CA TRP A 132 -11.38 -8.85 -0.58
C TRP A 132 -11.45 -9.13 0.91
N CYS A 133 -12.21 -8.31 1.63
CA CYS A 133 -12.28 -8.31 3.07
C CYS A 133 -13.62 -8.89 3.55
N SER A 134 -13.60 -9.73 4.58
CA SER A 134 -14.81 -10.14 5.30
C SER A 134 -15.30 -9.03 6.23
N GLU A 135 -14.39 -8.15 6.65
CA GLU A 135 -14.66 -7.00 7.49
C GLU A 135 -13.58 -5.94 7.30
N ILE A 136 -13.91 -4.68 7.57
CA ILE A 136 -13.00 -3.54 7.39
C ILE A 136 -12.86 -2.79 8.71
N TRP A 137 -11.60 -2.62 9.14
CA TRP A 137 -11.26 -1.83 10.32
C TRP A 137 -10.61 -0.52 9.88
N VAL A 138 -11.26 0.58 10.24
CA VAL A 138 -10.76 1.93 9.94
C VAL A 138 -10.06 2.50 11.17
N VAL A 139 -8.74 2.65 11.09
CA VAL A 139 -7.95 3.27 12.15
C VAL A 139 -8.09 4.79 12.07
N ARG A 140 -8.54 5.40 13.16
CA ARG A 140 -8.74 6.84 13.27
C ARG A 140 -7.96 7.41 14.44
N CYS A 141 -7.57 8.66 14.31
CA CYS A 141 -7.08 9.50 15.41
C CYS A 141 -7.64 10.92 15.27
N THR A 142 -7.42 11.77 16.24
CA THR A 142 -7.82 13.19 16.13
C THR A 142 -6.94 13.92 15.11
N ALA A 143 -7.44 15.00 14.52
CA ALA A 143 -6.67 15.83 13.60
C ALA A 143 -5.39 16.36 14.27
N LEU A 144 -5.44 16.71 15.55
CA LEU A 144 -4.27 17.15 16.30
C LEU A 144 -3.21 16.05 16.39
N GLN A 145 -3.60 14.83 16.79
CA GLN A 145 -2.68 13.69 16.85
C GLN A 145 -2.09 13.33 15.50
N GLN A 146 -2.90 13.43 14.44
CA GLN A 146 -2.46 13.18 13.08
C GLN A 146 -1.37 14.18 12.67
N LYS A 147 -1.60 15.45 12.91
CA LYS A 147 -0.67 16.55 12.64
C LYS A 147 0.63 16.38 13.42
N GLU A 148 0.56 16.16 14.72
CA GLU A 148 1.73 15.93 15.57
C GLU A 148 2.58 14.75 15.07
N ARG A 149 1.94 13.64 14.67
CA ARG A 149 2.64 12.47 14.15
C ARG A 149 3.26 12.71 12.77
N LEU A 150 2.60 13.49 11.91
CA LEU A 150 3.16 13.89 10.61
C LEU A 150 4.40 14.76 10.78
N MET A 151 4.34 15.77 11.66
CA MET A 151 5.47 16.63 11.99
C MET A 151 6.65 15.83 12.52
N ALA A 152 6.40 14.93 13.48
CA ALA A 152 7.46 14.11 14.07
C ALA A 152 8.09 13.12 13.09
N ARG A 153 7.30 12.55 12.15
CA ARG A 153 7.78 11.54 11.21
C ARG A 153 8.56 12.13 10.04
N ASN A 154 8.11 13.27 9.53
CA ASN A 154 8.61 13.84 8.27
C ASN A 154 9.40 15.12 8.49
N ASN A 155 9.61 15.57 9.74
CA ASN A 155 10.17 16.88 10.10
C ASN A 155 9.41 18.05 9.44
N TYR A 156 8.09 17.90 9.26
CA TYR A 156 7.26 18.96 8.67
C TYR A 156 7.06 20.09 9.66
N THR A 157 6.99 21.31 9.10
CA THR A 157 6.51 22.49 9.83
C THR A 157 4.98 22.38 10.04
N ASP A 158 4.44 23.21 10.92
CA ASP A 158 3.01 23.29 11.20
C ASP A 158 2.16 23.55 9.95
N ALA A 159 2.63 24.42 9.06
CA ALA A 159 1.96 24.74 7.80
C ALA A 159 1.95 23.56 6.80
N GLU A 160 3.07 22.84 6.67
CA GLU A 160 3.18 21.65 5.79
C GLU A 160 2.34 20.47 6.27
N ALA A 161 2.17 20.32 7.58
CA ALA A 161 1.35 19.25 8.16
C ALA A 161 -0.17 19.53 8.10
N THR A 162 -0.56 20.74 7.65
CA THR A 162 -1.98 21.16 7.58
C THR A 162 -2.53 21.11 6.14
N GLN A 163 -1.68 20.96 5.13
CA GLN A 163 -2.05 20.75 3.73
C GLN A 163 -2.40 19.29 3.46
#